data_cf1e14b16fa549a7f739f6917b95cd83
#
_entry.id   cf1e14b16fa549a7f739f6917b95cd83
#
_cell.length_a   1.000
_cell.length_b   1.000
_cell.length_c   1.000
_cell.angle_alpha   90.00
_cell.angle_beta   90.00
_cell.angle_gamma   90.00
#
_symmetry.space_group_name_H-M   'P 1'
#
loop_
_entity.id
_entity.type
_entity.pdbx_description
1 polymer ?
#
loop_
_entity_poly.entity_id
_entity_poly.type
_entity_poly.pdbx_seq_one_letter_code
_entity_poly.pdbx_strand_id
1 'polypeptide(L)'
;MNLPPSRLSPDRVSEAFAAYLEEGGDHRDNYWGMILGGDKGACQYTDDDWQNLAQAMNALAKKNKIKWLVLTTRSTSKRATDSLLTGLKSRYIESINSYSQRLDNPLPLLAARAQRIYCSCEQLPILFDVIASGCPAIALMPELAQPNRQIRQFFSVLRQERLLSVASIAELAEARMARPARPLPDLLKRKRQQLFEQWSAHCPSAVNGTQRH
;
A
#
# COMPACT_ATOMS: atom_id res chain seq x y z
N MET A 1 -1.24 -19.77 6.62
CA MET A 1 -1.48 -19.01 5.36
C MET A 1 -0.14 -18.44 4.91
N ASN A 2 0.31 -18.79 3.70
CA ASN A 2 1.61 -18.34 3.19
C ASN A 2 1.45 -16.95 2.56
N LEU A 3 2.19 -15.97 3.07
CA LEU A 3 2.32 -14.68 2.40
C LEU A 3 3.17 -14.88 1.13
N PRO A 4 2.78 -14.33 -0.01
CA PRO A 4 3.61 -14.41 -1.21
C PRO A 4 4.96 -13.71 -0.95
N PRO A 5 6.05 -14.16 -1.59
CA PRO A 5 7.33 -13.49 -1.48
C PRO A 5 7.20 -12.05 -1.98
N SER A 6 7.56 -11.10 -1.15
CA SER A 6 7.57 -9.67 -1.52
C SER A 6 8.85 -9.34 -2.30
N ARG A 7 8.69 -8.53 -3.34
CA ARG A 7 9.81 -7.96 -4.11
C ARG A 7 10.39 -6.70 -3.44
N LEU A 8 9.70 -6.16 -2.45
CA LEU A 8 10.12 -4.98 -1.72
C LEU A 8 10.76 -5.34 -0.38
N SER A 9 11.87 -4.70 -0.06
CA SER A 9 12.58 -4.84 1.21
C SER A 9 12.96 -3.47 1.76
N PRO A 10 13.23 -3.34 3.07
CA PRO A 10 13.75 -2.08 3.63
C PRO A 10 15.02 -1.60 2.92
N ASP A 11 15.91 -2.51 2.51
CA ASP A 11 17.13 -2.17 1.78
C ASP A 11 16.80 -1.52 0.43
N ARG A 12 15.89 -2.12 -0.36
CA ARG A 12 15.42 -1.52 -1.63
C ARG A 12 14.73 -0.18 -1.47
N VAL A 13 14.02 0.02 -0.35
CA VAL A 13 13.43 1.31 0.00
C VAL A 13 14.51 2.35 0.26
N SER A 14 15.55 1.96 1.00
CA SER A 14 16.70 2.84 1.30
C SER A 14 17.50 3.19 0.04
N GLU A 15 17.76 2.20 -0.84
CA GLU A 15 18.42 2.40 -2.13
C GLU A 15 17.63 3.39 -3.01
N ALA A 16 16.30 3.20 -3.13
CA ALA A 16 15.46 4.09 -3.92
C ALA A 16 15.44 5.53 -3.35
N PHE A 17 15.52 5.68 -2.03
CA PHE A 17 15.59 6.99 -1.41
C PHE A 17 16.94 7.66 -1.63
N ALA A 18 18.04 6.92 -1.53
CA ALA A 18 19.39 7.43 -1.81
C ALA A 18 19.50 7.94 -3.25
N ALA A 19 19.05 7.13 -4.22
CA ALA A 19 19.03 7.56 -5.64
C ALA A 19 18.18 8.81 -5.86
N TYR A 20 17.02 8.91 -5.21
CA TYR A 20 16.17 10.10 -5.28
C TYR A 20 16.86 11.36 -4.76
N LEU A 21 17.65 11.25 -3.69
CA LEU A 21 18.41 12.38 -3.14
C LEU A 21 19.59 12.77 -4.04
N GLU A 22 20.27 11.80 -4.64
CA GLU A 22 21.35 12.07 -5.62
C GLU A 22 20.83 12.82 -6.86
N GLU A 23 19.58 12.59 -7.26
CA GLU A 23 18.89 13.32 -8.34
C GLU A 23 18.35 14.69 -7.91
N GLY A 24 18.67 15.17 -6.71
CA GLY A 24 18.24 16.47 -6.20
C GLY A 24 16.87 16.46 -5.51
N GLY A 25 16.40 15.30 -5.12
CA GLY A 25 15.19 15.16 -4.33
C GLY A 25 15.30 15.79 -2.94
N ASP A 26 14.16 16.04 -2.31
CA ASP A 26 14.11 16.68 -1.00
C ASP A 26 13.85 15.68 0.15
N HIS A 27 14.29 16.06 1.35
CA HIS A 27 14.09 15.30 2.59
C HIS A 27 12.76 15.61 3.29
N ARG A 28 11.75 16.10 2.59
CA ARG A 28 10.49 16.47 3.22
C ARG A 28 9.73 15.22 3.68
N ASP A 29 9.33 15.22 4.96
CA ASP A 29 8.70 14.08 5.63
C ASP A 29 7.16 14.14 5.66
N ASN A 30 6.54 15.06 4.92
CA ASN A 30 5.12 15.34 5.04
C ASN A 30 4.29 14.70 3.92
N TYR A 31 4.63 13.46 3.56
CA TYR A 31 3.91 12.74 2.52
C TYR A 31 3.19 11.50 3.05
N TRP A 32 1.98 11.27 2.55
CA TRP A 32 1.27 10.01 2.71
C TRP A 32 1.04 9.39 1.35
N GLY A 33 1.14 8.06 1.27
CA GLY A 33 0.88 7.31 0.04
C GLY A 33 -0.59 6.91 -0.07
N MET A 34 -1.12 6.97 -1.30
CA MET A 34 -2.43 6.43 -1.66
C MET A 34 -2.27 5.55 -2.90
N ILE A 35 -2.50 4.25 -2.74
CA ILE A 35 -2.46 3.28 -3.84
C ILE A 35 -3.89 2.90 -4.20
N LEU A 36 -4.29 3.29 -5.39
CA LEU A 36 -5.64 3.09 -5.89
C LEU A 36 -5.74 1.80 -6.68
N GLY A 37 -6.69 1.00 -6.34
CA GLY A 37 -7.13 -0.15 -7.12
C GLY A 37 -8.36 0.15 -7.95
N GLY A 38 -9.29 -0.79 -8.00
CA GLY A 38 -10.55 -0.69 -8.72
C GLY A 38 -11.36 -1.95 -8.54
N ASP A 39 -12.41 -2.07 -9.31
CA ASP A 39 -13.32 -3.20 -9.23
C ASP A 39 -12.60 -4.53 -9.47
N LYS A 40 -12.58 -5.36 -8.45
CA LYS A 40 -11.98 -6.69 -8.52
C LYS A 40 -12.61 -7.64 -7.52
N GLY A 41 -13.21 -8.71 -8.01
CA GLY A 41 -13.81 -9.75 -7.17
C GLY A 41 -14.89 -9.19 -6.26
N ALA A 42 -14.67 -9.29 -4.95
CA ALA A 42 -15.61 -8.85 -3.93
C ALA A 42 -15.47 -7.37 -3.54
N CYS A 43 -14.60 -6.62 -4.18
CA CYS A 43 -14.42 -5.19 -3.98
C CYS A 43 -14.97 -4.46 -5.21
N GLN A 44 -16.05 -3.72 -5.02
CA GLN A 44 -16.66 -2.87 -6.02
C GLN A 44 -16.71 -1.45 -5.47
N TYR A 45 -16.40 -0.49 -6.32
CA TYR A 45 -16.35 0.91 -5.98
C TYR A 45 -17.46 1.67 -6.69
N THR A 46 -18.23 2.42 -5.93
CA THR A 46 -19.21 3.34 -6.46
C THR A 46 -18.60 4.71 -6.78
N ASP A 47 -19.31 5.55 -7.51
CA ASP A 47 -18.87 6.94 -7.72
C ASP A 47 -18.81 7.70 -6.38
N ASP A 48 -19.70 7.37 -5.46
CA ASP A 48 -19.71 7.96 -4.11
C ASP A 48 -18.47 7.55 -3.31
N ASP A 49 -17.98 6.31 -3.45
CA ASP A 49 -16.73 5.90 -2.83
C ASP A 49 -15.56 6.79 -3.28
N TRP A 50 -15.45 7.09 -4.59
CA TRP A 50 -14.38 7.94 -5.11
C TRP A 50 -14.51 9.39 -4.65
N GLN A 51 -15.72 9.93 -4.59
CA GLN A 51 -15.97 11.28 -4.09
C GLN A 51 -15.69 11.38 -2.59
N ASN A 52 -16.17 10.42 -1.80
CA ASN A 52 -15.91 10.33 -0.37
C ASN A 52 -14.42 10.17 -0.07
N LEU A 53 -13.71 9.37 -0.87
CA LEU A 53 -12.26 9.23 -0.76
C LEU A 53 -11.55 10.56 -1.02
N ALA A 54 -11.94 11.30 -2.06
CA ALA A 54 -11.36 12.62 -2.36
C ALA A 54 -11.59 13.62 -1.22
N GLN A 55 -12.80 13.63 -0.65
CA GLN A 55 -13.15 14.49 0.49
C GLN A 55 -12.32 14.11 1.73
N ALA A 56 -12.23 12.82 2.03
CA ALA A 56 -11.42 12.30 3.13
C ALA A 56 -9.94 12.64 2.97
N MET A 57 -9.38 12.47 1.78
CA MET A 57 -8.01 12.84 1.46
C MET A 57 -7.76 14.34 1.66
N ASN A 58 -8.68 15.21 1.21
CA ASN A 58 -8.58 16.65 1.44
C ASN A 58 -8.59 17.00 2.94
N ALA A 59 -9.50 16.39 3.72
CA ALA A 59 -9.63 16.63 5.15
C ALA A 59 -8.37 16.18 5.91
N LEU A 60 -7.88 14.98 5.61
CA LEU A 60 -6.66 14.42 6.20
C LEU A 60 -5.42 15.25 5.85
N ALA A 61 -5.29 15.66 4.59
CA ALA A 61 -4.17 16.49 4.15
C ALA A 61 -4.15 17.85 4.85
N LYS A 62 -5.31 18.51 4.98
CA LYS A 62 -5.45 19.77 5.72
C LYS A 62 -5.10 19.58 7.20
N LYS A 63 -5.69 18.56 7.86
CA LYS A 63 -5.51 18.30 9.30
C LYS A 63 -4.07 17.97 9.66
N ASN A 64 -3.40 17.17 8.84
CA ASN A 64 -2.07 16.66 9.13
C ASN A 64 -0.95 17.43 8.43
N LYS A 65 -1.29 18.47 7.64
CA LYS A 65 -0.35 19.30 6.86
C LYS A 65 0.54 18.46 5.95
N ILE A 66 -0.07 17.49 5.26
CA ILE A 66 0.63 16.58 4.33
C ILE A 66 0.19 16.80 2.88
N LYS A 67 0.95 16.21 1.97
CA LYS A 67 0.53 16.00 0.59
C LYS A 67 0.50 14.51 0.25
N TRP A 68 -0.28 14.16 -0.75
CA TRP A 68 -0.47 12.80 -1.21
C TRP A 68 0.49 12.44 -2.34
N LEU A 69 1.13 11.29 -2.21
CA LEU A 69 1.77 10.55 -3.29
C LEU A 69 0.76 9.52 -3.78
N VAL A 70 0.18 9.74 -4.95
CA VAL A 70 -0.87 8.87 -5.49
C VAL A 70 -0.27 7.90 -6.50
N LEU A 71 -0.60 6.63 -6.37
CA LEU A 71 -0.24 5.57 -7.30
C LEU A 71 -1.51 4.87 -7.79
N THR A 72 -1.81 4.96 -9.08
CA THR A 72 -2.87 4.16 -9.70
C THR A 72 -2.32 2.80 -10.12
N THR A 73 -3.18 1.80 -10.20
CA THR A 73 -2.82 0.44 -10.64
C THR A 73 -3.51 0.11 -11.98
N ARG A 74 -3.22 -1.06 -12.53
CA ARG A 74 -3.89 -1.52 -13.78
C ARG A 74 -5.39 -1.71 -13.63
N SER A 75 -5.89 -1.92 -12.42
CA SER A 75 -7.31 -2.05 -12.13
C SER A 75 -8.02 -0.71 -11.89
N THR A 76 -7.26 0.38 -11.72
CA THR A 76 -7.85 1.72 -11.57
C THR A 76 -8.38 2.19 -12.93
N SER A 77 -9.69 2.28 -13.06
CA SER A 77 -10.31 2.76 -14.30
C SER A 77 -10.06 4.26 -14.49
N LYS A 78 -10.13 4.71 -15.74
CA LYS A 78 -10.07 6.16 -16.03
C LYS A 78 -11.17 6.91 -15.30
N ARG A 79 -12.41 6.36 -15.28
CA ARG A 79 -13.54 6.95 -14.56
C ARG A 79 -13.23 7.14 -13.06
N ALA A 80 -12.66 6.12 -12.41
CA ALA A 80 -12.26 6.20 -11.00
C ALA A 80 -11.23 7.29 -10.77
N THR A 81 -10.22 7.37 -11.63
CA THR A 81 -9.18 8.40 -11.56
C THR A 81 -9.75 9.80 -11.77
N ASP A 82 -10.58 10.00 -12.79
CA ASP A 82 -11.20 11.28 -13.10
C ASP A 82 -12.14 11.73 -11.96
N SER A 83 -12.95 10.81 -11.42
CA SER A 83 -13.87 11.09 -10.29
C SER A 83 -13.10 11.52 -9.03
N LEU A 84 -12.03 10.79 -8.68
CA LEU A 84 -11.19 11.15 -7.54
C LEU A 84 -10.51 12.50 -7.74
N LEU A 85 -9.89 12.72 -8.91
CA LEU A 85 -9.13 13.94 -9.18
C LEU A 85 -10.01 15.19 -9.28
N THR A 86 -11.26 15.05 -9.72
CA THR A 86 -12.23 16.15 -9.71
C THR A 86 -12.52 16.64 -8.29
N GLY A 87 -12.58 15.73 -7.31
CA GLY A 87 -12.85 16.07 -5.92
C GLY A 87 -11.59 16.44 -5.10
N LEU A 88 -10.41 15.98 -5.52
CA LEU A 88 -9.16 16.15 -4.77
C LEU A 88 -8.47 17.46 -5.15
N LYS A 89 -8.21 18.33 -4.17
CA LYS A 89 -7.58 19.64 -4.38
C LYS A 89 -6.10 19.47 -4.75
N SER A 90 -5.69 20.07 -5.87
CA SER A 90 -4.32 19.96 -6.41
C SER A 90 -3.22 20.33 -5.41
N ARG A 91 -3.48 21.33 -4.54
CA ARG A 91 -2.53 21.75 -3.48
C ARG A 91 -2.15 20.64 -2.49
N TYR A 92 -2.96 19.58 -2.39
CA TYR A 92 -2.72 18.43 -1.53
C TYR A 92 -2.12 17.23 -2.26
N ILE A 93 -1.82 17.39 -3.54
CA ILE A 93 -1.18 16.37 -4.37
C ILE A 93 0.28 16.75 -4.56
N GLU A 94 1.19 15.86 -4.28
CA GLU A 94 2.60 15.99 -4.63
C GLU A 94 2.89 15.35 -5.97
N SER A 95 2.42 14.12 -6.17
CA SER A 95 2.58 13.40 -7.43
C SER A 95 1.47 12.41 -7.66
N ILE A 96 1.20 12.15 -8.94
CA ILE A 96 0.33 11.07 -9.40
C ILE A 96 1.15 10.24 -10.38
N ASN A 97 1.32 8.97 -10.04
CA ASN A 97 2.02 8.01 -10.89
C ASN A 97 1.07 6.89 -11.27
N SER A 98 1.22 6.35 -12.49
CA SER A 98 0.50 5.18 -12.94
C SER A 98 1.43 3.99 -13.04
N TYR A 99 1.05 2.90 -12.40
CA TYR A 99 1.78 1.63 -12.47
C TYR A 99 1.85 1.08 -13.91
N SER A 100 0.85 1.40 -14.74
CA SER A 100 0.80 0.95 -16.14
C SER A 100 1.71 1.70 -17.08
N GLN A 101 2.22 2.87 -16.69
CA GLN A 101 2.96 3.78 -17.57
C GLN A 101 4.49 3.72 -17.38
N ARG A 102 5.00 2.98 -16.40
CA ARG A 102 6.43 2.93 -16.09
C ARG A 102 6.97 1.51 -16.13
N LEU A 103 8.12 1.35 -16.77
CA LEU A 103 8.93 0.14 -16.70
C LEU A 103 9.53 -0.03 -15.30
N ASP A 104 9.81 1.10 -14.62
CA ASP A 104 10.33 1.11 -13.26
C ASP A 104 9.21 1.05 -12.23
N ASN A 105 9.41 0.25 -11.20
CA ASN A 105 8.45 0.13 -10.10
C ASN A 105 8.53 1.37 -9.18
N PRO A 106 7.52 2.25 -9.13
CA PRO A 106 7.57 3.46 -8.29
C PRO A 106 7.35 3.17 -6.79
N LEU A 107 7.01 1.94 -6.43
CA LEU A 107 6.63 1.58 -5.07
C LEU A 107 7.76 1.72 -4.04
N PRO A 108 9.04 1.37 -4.33
CA PRO A 108 10.15 1.58 -3.40
C PRO A 108 10.29 3.05 -2.99
N LEU A 109 10.27 3.96 -3.96
CA LEU A 109 10.39 5.39 -3.70
C LEU A 109 9.14 5.95 -2.97
N LEU A 110 7.94 5.49 -3.33
CA LEU A 110 6.73 5.87 -2.63
C LEU A 110 6.80 5.43 -1.17
N ALA A 111 7.26 4.20 -0.90
CA ALA A 111 7.40 3.68 0.46
C ALA A 111 8.50 4.42 1.26
N ALA A 112 9.55 4.88 0.58
CA ALA A 112 10.63 5.66 1.19
C ALA A 112 10.18 7.05 1.64
N ARG A 113 9.36 7.72 0.83
CA ARG A 113 8.91 9.09 1.08
C ARG A 113 7.66 9.17 1.96
N ALA A 114 6.84 8.12 2.01
CA ALA A 114 5.57 8.15 2.72
C ALA A 114 5.72 7.79 4.19
N GLN A 115 5.14 8.58 5.08
CA GLN A 115 5.01 8.24 6.51
C GLN A 115 4.06 7.05 6.75
N ARG A 116 3.11 6.83 5.83
CA ARG A 116 2.16 5.72 5.79
C ARG A 116 1.56 5.59 4.41
N ILE A 117 1.07 4.40 4.08
CA ILE A 117 0.47 4.13 2.80
C ILE A 117 -0.92 3.52 2.99
N TYR A 118 -1.90 4.14 2.37
CA TYR A 118 -3.23 3.60 2.16
C TYR A 118 -3.24 2.83 0.84
N CYS A 119 -3.77 1.63 0.87
CA CYS A 119 -3.81 0.77 -0.32
C CYS A 119 -5.19 0.11 -0.42
N SER A 120 -5.80 0.18 -1.59
CA SER A 120 -7.06 -0.52 -1.87
C SER A 120 -6.95 -2.01 -1.52
N CYS A 121 -7.95 -2.53 -0.82
CA CYS A 121 -7.90 -3.85 -0.17
C CYS A 121 -7.78 -5.03 -1.13
N GLU A 122 -8.20 -4.88 -2.39
CA GLU A 122 -8.09 -5.90 -3.43
C GLU A 122 -6.69 -5.99 -4.05
N GLN A 123 -5.82 -5.02 -3.78
CA GLN A 123 -4.43 -4.98 -4.24
C GLN A 123 -3.49 -5.76 -3.31
N LEU A 124 -3.87 -6.99 -2.95
CA LEU A 124 -3.15 -7.81 -1.97
C LEU A 124 -1.64 -7.92 -2.25
N PRO A 125 -1.15 -8.17 -3.49
CA PRO A 125 0.29 -8.24 -3.73
C PRO A 125 1.02 -6.94 -3.38
N ILE A 126 0.45 -5.78 -3.75
CA ILE A 126 1.04 -4.48 -3.45
C ILE A 126 0.95 -4.19 -1.95
N LEU A 127 -0.16 -4.55 -1.30
CA LEU A 127 -0.31 -4.41 0.14
C LEU A 127 0.76 -5.19 0.90
N PHE A 128 1.10 -6.40 0.42
CA PHE A 128 2.21 -7.18 0.99
C PHE A 128 3.57 -6.52 0.78
N ASP A 129 3.80 -5.94 -0.39
CA ASP A 129 5.02 -5.20 -0.66
C ASP A 129 5.12 -3.98 0.29
N VAL A 130 4.03 -3.24 0.51
CA VAL A 130 4.00 -2.13 1.48
C VAL A 130 4.32 -2.62 2.90
N ILE A 131 3.70 -3.70 3.36
CA ILE A 131 4.00 -4.29 4.68
C ILE A 131 5.48 -4.68 4.75
N ALA A 132 6.00 -5.33 3.73
CA ALA A 132 7.38 -5.79 3.67
C ALA A 132 8.41 -4.65 3.63
N SER A 133 8.04 -3.48 3.14
CA SER A 133 8.90 -2.28 3.17
C SER A 133 9.10 -1.72 4.58
N GLY A 134 8.27 -2.12 5.54
CA GLY A 134 8.26 -1.52 6.88
C GLY A 134 7.49 -0.20 6.98
N CYS A 135 6.91 0.29 5.89
CA CYS A 135 6.03 1.45 5.93
C CYS A 135 4.69 1.07 6.57
N PRO A 136 4.13 1.91 7.45
CA PRO A 136 2.81 1.69 8.01
C PRO A 136 1.74 1.52 6.93
N ALA A 137 1.10 0.35 6.89
CA ALA A 137 0.14 -0.04 5.86
C ALA A 137 -1.30 0.04 6.36
N ILE A 138 -2.18 0.61 5.55
CA ILE A 138 -3.61 0.69 5.80
C ILE A 138 -4.36 0.12 4.58
N ALA A 139 -5.07 -0.99 4.76
CA ALA A 139 -5.98 -1.49 3.74
C ALA A 139 -7.26 -0.64 3.72
N LEU A 140 -7.59 -0.13 2.55
CA LEU A 140 -8.75 0.72 2.34
C LEU A 140 -9.88 -0.09 1.71
N MET A 141 -11.04 -0.10 2.38
CA MET A 141 -12.20 -0.88 1.94
C MET A 141 -13.31 0.04 1.43
N PRO A 142 -13.82 -0.18 0.20
CA PRO A 142 -15.05 0.47 -0.26
C PRO A 142 -16.25 -0.02 0.57
N GLU A 143 -17.35 0.75 0.54
CA GLU A 143 -18.52 0.46 1.36
C GLU A 143 -19.15 -0.90 1.05
N LEU A 144 -19.20 -1.26 -0.23
CA LEU A 144 -19.78 -2.52 -0.68
C LEU A 144 -18.79 -3.70 -0.71
N ALA A 145 -17.60 -3.55 -0.09
CA ALA A 145 -16.64 -4.64 -0.05
C ALA A 145 -17.16 -5.84 0.74
N GLN A 146 -17.18 -7.00 0.10
CA GLN A 146 -17.55 -8.27 0.72
C GLN A 146 -16.39 -9.27 0.64
N PRO A 147 -15.28 -9.04 1.34
CA PRO A 147 -14.15 -9.95 1.31
C PRO A 147 -14.58 -11.33 1.79
N ASN A 148 -14.15 -12.36 1.08
CA ASN A 148 -14.44 -13.74 1.44
C ASN A 148 -13.82 -14.08 2.82
N ARG A 149 -14.20 -15.26 3.37
CA ARG A 149 -13.73 -15.71 4.69
C ARG A 149 -12.19 -15.73 4.79
N GLN A 150 -11.50 -16.14 3.73
CA GLN A 150 -10.04 -16.25 3.74
C GLN A 150 -9.37 -14.88 3.83
N ILE A 151 -9.86 -13.88 3.07
CA ILE A 151 -9.35 -12.51 3.10
C ILE A 151 -9.64 -11.87 4.46
N ARG A 152 -10.84 -12.05 5.01
CA ARG A 152 -11.18 -11.55 6.36
C ARG A 152 -10.28 -12.13 7.45
N GLN A 153 -10.08 -13.46 7.43
CA GLN A 153 -9.18 -14.12 8.36
C GLN A 153 -7.74 -13.62 8.21
N PHE A 154 -7.29 -13.42 6.99
CA PHE A 154 -5.97 -12.92 6.68
C PHE A 154 -5.77 -11.49 7.23
N PHE A 155 -6.70 -10.57 6.98
CA PHE A 155 -6.63 -9.22 7.56
C PHE A 155 -6.68 -9.23 9.09
N SER A 156 -7.47 -10.14 9.68
CA SER A 156 -7.52 -10.32 11.14
C SER A 156 -6.14 -10.67 11.69
N VAL A 157 -5.44 -11.65 11.10
CA VAL A 157 -4.09 -12.03 11.52
C VAL A 157 -3.11 -10.87 11.40
N LEU A 158 -3.10 -10.17 10.25
CA LEU A 158 -2.20 -9.03 10.06
C LEU A 158 -2.46 -7.88 11.05
N ARG A 159 -3.73 -7.66 11.42
CA ARG A 159 -4.09 -6.67 12.45
C ARG A 159 -3.62 -7.08 13.85
N GLN A 160 -3.81 -8.35 14.22
CA GLN A 160 -3.32 -8.89 15.50
C GLN A 160 -1.81 -8.78 15.64
N GLU A 161 -1.10 -9.03 14.54
CA GLU A 161 0.36 -8.87 14.45
C GLU A 161 0.82 -7.41 14.30
N ARG A 162 -0.12 -6.45 14.28
CA ARG A 162 0.15 -5.01 14.09
C ARG A 162 0.89 -4.67 12.79
N LEU A 163 0.74 -5.48 11.78
CA LEU A 163 1.36 -5.28 10.46
C LEU A 163 0.48 -4.47 9.52
N LEU A 164 -0.84 -4.41 9.80
CA LEU A 164 -1.83 -3.77 8.96
C LEU A 164 -2.91 -3.11 9.81
N SER A 165 -3.35 -1.94 9.37
CA SER A 165 -4.62 -1.36 9.78
C SER A 165 -5.65 -1.51 8.65
N VAL A 166 -6.94 -1.51 8.97
CA VAL A 166 -8.02 -1.54 7.99
C VAL A 166 -8.92 -0.34 8.28
N ALA A 167 -9.31 0.36 7.23
CA ALA A 167 -10.24 1.48 7.30
C ALA A 167 -11.26 1.38 6.16
N SER A 168 -12.51 1.73 6.40
CA SER A 168 -13.46 1.98 5.32
C SER A 168 -13.23 3.37 4.72
N ILE A 169 -13.65 3.58 3.48
CA ILE A 169 -13.60 4.90 2.85
C ILE A 169 -14.46 5.89 3.64
N ALA A 170 -15.65 5.47 4.10
CA ALA A 170 -16.56 6.31 4.88
C ALA A 170 -15.95 6.77 6.22
N GLU A 171 -15.21 5.88 6.90
CA GLU A 171 -14.58 6.19 8.19
C GLU A 171 -13.28 6.98 8.04
N LEU A 172 -12.69 7.04 6.85
CA LEU A 172 -11.35 7.59 6.65
C LEU A 172 -11.25 9.06 7.08
N ALA A 173 -12.28 9.87 6.84
CA ALA A 173 -12.31 11.27 7.23
C ALA A 173 -12.53 11.48 8.73
N GLU A 174 -13.24 10.55 9.38
CA GLU A 174 -13.58 10.60 10.80
C GLU A 174 -12.55 9.86 11.66
N ALA A 175 -11.77 8.98 11.05
CA ALA A 175 -10.93 8.04 11.75
C ALA A 175 -9.88 8.76 12.61
N ARG A 176 -10.06 8.66 13.93
CA ARG A 176 -8.98 8.73 14.92
C ARG A 176 -8.12 7.46 14.76
N MET A 177 -7.50 7.29 13.60
CA MET A 177 -6.68 6.13 13.34
C MET A 177 -5.50 6.13 14.31
N ALA A 178 -5.47 5.12 15.17
CA ALA A 178 -4.26 4.80 15.91
C ALA A 178 -3.11 4.72 14.89
N ARG A 179 -1.99 5.35 15.18
CA ARG A 179 -0.79 5.20 14.33
C ARG A 179 -0.52 3.72 14.19
N PRO A 180 -0.55 3.15 12.98
CA PRO A 180 -0.13 1.76 12.82
C PRO A 180 1.29 1.66 13.37
N ALA A 181 1.54 0.67 14.22
CA ALA A 181 2.89 0.44 14.71
C ALA A 181 3.79 0.19 13.50
N ARG A 182 4.92 0.88 13.39
CA ARG A 182 5.95 0.51 12.41
C ARG A 182 6.40 -0.90 12.76
N PRO A 183 6.29 -1.86 11.83
CA PRO A 183 6.85 -3.18 12.08
C PRO A 183 8.34 -3.02 12.37
N LEU A 184 8.81 -3.60 13.47
CA LEU A 184 10.23 -3.59 13.76
C LEU A 184 10.97 -4.35 12.65
N PRO A 185 12.09 -3.84 12.12
CA PRO A 185 12.85 -4.51 11.05
C PRO A 185 13.16 -5.97 11.36
N ASP A 186 13.50 -6.29 12.62
CA ASP A 186 13.76 -7.66 13.06
C ASP A 186 12.52 -8.55 13.06
N LEU A 187 11.33 -7.99 13.31
CA LEU A 187 10.09 -8.73 13.22
C LEU A 187 9.78 -9.11 11.78
N LEU A 188 9.97 -8.17 10.85
CA LEU A 188 9.80 -8.42 9.42
C LEU A 188 10.80 -9.45 8.90
N LYS A 189 12.06 -9.37 9.33
CA LYS A 189 13.11 -10.31 8.97
C LYS A 189 12.80 -11.73 9.46
N ARG A 190 12.39 -11.87 10.74
CA ARG A 190 11.98 -13.17 11.31
C ARG A 190 10.73 -13.72 10.62
N LYS A 191 9.72 -12.90 10.35
CA LYS A 191 8.50 -13.34 9.64
C LYS A 191 8.81 -13.74 8.21
N ARG A 192 9.70 -13.06 7.51
CA ARG A 192 10.18 -13.47 6.17
C ARG A 192 10.87 -14.83 6.21
N GLN A 193 11.74 -15.03 7.19
CA GLN A 193 12.46 -16.29 7.33
C GLN A 193 11.52 -17.45 7.63
N GLN A 194 10.57 -17.28 8.56
CA GLN A 194 9.54 -18.27 8.84
C GLN A 194 8.69 -18.60 7.61
N LEU A 195 8.33 -17.59 6.82
CA LEU A 195 7.54 -17.77 5.61
C LEU A 195 8.33 -18.49 4.52
N PHE A 196 9.61 -18.17 4.36
CA PHE A 196 10.50 -18.85 3.44
C PHE A 196 10.69 -20.32 3.83
N GLU A 197 10.91 -20.61 5.11
CA GLU A 197 11.02 -21.97 5.63
C GLU A 197 9.72 -22.78 5.43
N GLN A 198 8.57 -22.20 5.73
CA GLN A 198 7.27 -22.83 5.48
C GLN A 198 7.02 -23.08 3.99
N TRP A 199 7.37 -22.13 3.14
CA TRP A 199 7.24 -22.28 1.69
C TRP A 199 8.18 -23.35 1.14
N SER A 200 9.45 -23.38 1.58
CA SER A 200 10.45 -24.36 1.19
C SER A 200 10.06 -25.78 1.62
N ALA A 201 9.43 -25.91 2.78
CA ALA A 201 8.94 -27.20 3.27
C ALA A 201 7.76 -27.75 2.44
N HIS A 202 6.95 -26.87 1.84
CA HIS A 202 5.78 -27.27 1.05
C HIS A 202 6.04 -27.32 -0.47
N CYS A 203 7.15 -26.76 -0.94
CA CYS A 203 7.56 -26.74 -2.36
C CYS A 203 9.05 -27.07 -2.52
N PRO A 204 9.51 -28.29 -2.19
CA PRO A 204 10.94 -28.64 -2.24
C PRO A 204 11.55 -28.58 -3.64
N SER A 205 10.73 -28.69 -4.70
CA SER A 205 11.20 -28.67 -6.10
C SER A 205 11.56 -27.26 -6.62
N ALA A 206 11.14 -26.19 -5.96
CA ALA A 206 11.43 -24.81 -6.40
C ALA A 206 12.78 -24.27 -5.89
N VAL A 207 13.38 -24.89 -4.87
CA VAL A 207 14.63 -24.44 -4.26
C VAL A 207 15.85 -24.98 -5.02
N ASN A 208 15.74 -26.11 -5.70
CA ASN A 208 16.86 -26.76 -6.41
C ASN A 208 17.10 -26.24 -7.84
N GLY A 209 16.31 -25.28 -8.32
CA GLY A 209 16.41 -24.72 -9.68
C GLY A 209 17.41 -23.57 -9.84
N THR A 210 18.01 -23.05 -8.77
CA THR A 210 18.84 -21.83 -8.83
C THR A 210 20.35 -22.08 -8.75
N GLN A 211 20.79 -23.33 -8.82
CA GLN A 211 22.22 -23.66 -8.80
C GLN A 211 22.68 -24.36 -10.10
N ARG A 212 22.24 -23.97 -11.25
CA ARG A 212 22.90 -24.33 -12.53
C ARG A 212 22.78 -23.14 -13.48
N HIS A 213 23.76 -22.32 -13.49
CA HIS A 213 24.55 -21.67 -14.54
C HIS A 213 25.28 -20.47 -13.98
#